data_9867060370a734b27cb0647e19b131c8
#
_entry.id   9867060370a734b27cb0647e19b131c8
#
_cell.length_a   1.000
_cell.length_b   1.000
_cell.length_c   1.000
_cell.angle_alpha   90.00
_cell.angle_beta   90.00
_cell.angle_gamma   90.00
#
_symmetry.space_group_name_H-M   'P 1'
#
loop_
_entity.id
_entity.type
_entity.pdbx_description
1 polymer ?
#
loop_
_entity_poly.entity_id
_entity_poly.type
_entity_poly.pdbx_seq_one_letter_code
_entity_poly.pdbx_strand_id
1 'polypeptide(L)'
;MAGVHSSVMASKVILGVAMLAFMGACQLPGQSSSCSTIMIDWVNFIQVGSTQYVSGIEADSVLQESELGPVYAHVKFKVDGNICDPSYKLKDGDAAFLDPGTPIYEVKGHPATEQLAARLNGNLVVYKAMPVR
;
A
#
# COMPACT_ATOMS: atom_id res chain seq x y z
N MET A 1 -4.53 49.70 -73.57
CA MET A 1 -4.14 50.70 -72.63
C MET A 1 -4.01 50.11 -71.26
N ALA A 2 -3.06 50.43 -70.55
CA ALA A 2 -2.75 50.00 -69.22
C ALA A 2 -2.21 48.56 -69.11
N GLY A 3 -0.91 48.43 -69.24
CA GLY A 3 -0.19 47.20 -68.87
C GLY A 3 -0.09 47.09 -67.35
N VAL A 4 -0.63 46.01 -66.82
CA VAL A 4 -0.43 45.67 -65.44
C VAL A 4 0.71 44.66 -65.38
N HIS A 5 1.87 45.11 -64.96
CA HIS A 5 2.97 44.25 -64.67
C HIS A 5 2.80 43.76 -63.21
N SER A 6 2.29 42.57 -63.06
CA SER A 6 2.32 41.85 -61.78
C SER A 6 3.69 41.27 -61.58
N SER A 7 4.48 41.93 -60.76
CA SER A 7 5.70 41.34 -60.21
C SER A 7 5.34 40.35 -59.12
N VAL A 8 5.40 39.12 -59.46
CA VAL A 8 5.31 38.06 -58.47
C VAL A 8 6.66 37.92 -57.78
N MET A 9 6.79 38.55 -56.64
CA MET A 9 7.92 38.25 -55.74
C MET A 9 7.69 36.90 -55.07
N ALA A 10 8.42 35.95 -55.55
CA ALA A 10 8.52 34.67 -54.89
C ALA A 10 9.29 34.83 -53.59
N SER A 11 8.57 34.92 -52.50
CA SER A 11 9.17 34.87 -51.18
C SER A 11 9.52 33.41 -50.88
N LYS A 12 10.80 33.11 -50.87
CA LYS A 12 11.30 31.83 -50.41
C LYS A 12 11.19 31.81 -48.88
N VAL A 13 10.14 31.22 -48.41
CA VAL A 13 10.04 30.87 -46.98
C VAL A 13 10.94 29.65 -46.74
N ILE A 14 12.08 29.91 -46.15
CA ILE A 14 12.93 28.84 -45.61
C ILE A 14 12.24 28.36 -44.36
N LEU A 15 11.57 27.19 -44.48
CA LEU A 15 11.01 26.51 -43.36
C LEU A 15 12.18 25.81 -42.60
N GLY A 16 12.70 26.51 -41.62
CA GLY A 16 13.60 25.89 -40.64
C GLY A 16 12.82 24.90 -39.81
N VAL A 17 12.93 23.63 -40.15
CA VAL A 17 12.44 22.54 -39.29
C VAL A 17 13.36 22.45 -38.10
N ALA A 18 13.00 23.14 -37.05
CA ALA A 18 13.58 22.88 -35.75
C ALA A 18 13.06 21.52 -35.27
N MET A 19 13.82 20.45 -35.47
CA MET A 19 13.61 19.18 -34.77
C MET A 19 13.89 19.40 -33.32
N LEU A 20 12.86 19.75 -32.57
CA LEU A 20 12.83 19.58 -31.13
C LEU A 20 12.74 18.07 -30.90
N ALA A 21 13.89 17.44 -30.67
CA ALA A 21 13.97 16.12 -30.10
C ALA A 21 13.39 16.21 -28.68
N PHE A 22 12.09 15.96 -28.57
CA PHE A 22 11.50 15.59 -27.28
C PHE A 22 12.10 14.24 -26.89
N MET A 23 13.20 14.27 -26.17
CA MET A 23 13.59 13.15 -25.34
C MET A 23 12.52 13.07 -24.24
N GLY A 24 11.41 12.46 -24.56
CA GLY A 24 10.47 11.98 -23.57
C GLY A 24 11.21 10.98 -22.70
N ALA A 25 11.69 11.44 -21.55
CA ALA A 25 12.05 10.55 -20.49
C ALA A 25 10.77 9.79 -20.16
N CYS A 26 10.64 8.58 -20.67
CA CYS A 26 9.70 7.60 -20.14
C CYS A 26 10.13 7.34 -18.71
N GLN A 27 9.62 8.15 -17.79
CA GLN A 27 9.57 7.75 -16.40
C GLN A 27 8.61 6.56 -16.35
N LEU A 28 9.17 5.39 -16.36
CA LEU A 28 8.46 4.18 -16.00
C LEU A 28 7.86 4.42 -14.63
N PRO A 29 6.52 4.25 -14.45
CA PRO A 29 5.92 4.31 -13.14
C PRO A 29 6.70 3.34 -12.27
N GLY A 30 7.11 3.82 -11.07
CA GLY A 30 8.04 3.13 -10.21
C GLY A 30 7.72 1.66 -10.12
N GLN A 31 8.66 0.85 -10.51
CA GLN A 31 8.63 -0.56 -10.21
C GLN A 31 8.57 -0.66 -8.69
N SER A 32 7.44 -1.09 -8.20
CA SER A 32 7.35 -1.58 -6.83
C SER A 32 8.41 -2.67 -6.74
N SER A 33 9.48 -2.38 -6.04
CA SER A 33 10.56 -3.35 -5.81
C SER A 33 9.95 -4.45 -4.96
N SER A 34 9.35 -5.43 -5.61
CA SER A 34 8.99 -6.65 -4.90
C SER A 34 10.30 -7.28 -4.46
N CYS A 35 10.45 -7.46 -3.17
CA CYS A 35 11.62 -8.10 -2.57
C CYS A 35 11.60 -9.60 -2.90
N SER A 36 11.78 -9.95 -4.16
CA SER A 36 11.71 -11.33 -4.61
C SER A 36 12.89 -12.20 -4.17
N THR A 37 13.89 -11.59 -3.54
CA THR A 37 15.13 -12.28 -3.17
C THR A 37 15.19 -12.72 -1.70
N ILE A 38 14.34 -12.17 -0.84
CA ILE A 38 14.28 -12.53 0.58
C ILE A 38 12.85 -12.93 0.90
N MET A 39 12.62 -14.22 1.08
CA MET A 39 11.36 -14.72 1.61
C MET A 39 11.42 -14.60 3.14
N ILE A 40 10.75 -13.57 3.65
CA ILE A 40 10.50 -13.45 5.09
C ILE A 40 9.17 -14.15 5.35
N ASP A 41 9.21 -15.19 6.16
CA ASP A 41 8.01 -15.90 6.58
C ASP A 41 7.35 -15.14 7.74
N TRP A 42 6.45 -14.22 7.38
CA TRP A 42 5.72 -13.44 8.36
C TRP A 42 4.61 -14.25 9.01
N VAL A 43 4.63 -14.28 10.32
CA VAL A 43 3.45 -14.70 11.09
C VAL A 43 2.34 -13.67 10.86
N ASN A 44 1.08 -14.11 10.82
CA ASN A 44 -0.04 -13.18 10.66
C ASN A 44 -0.20 -12.33 11.94
N PHE A 45 0.24 -11.08 11.87
CA PHE A 45 0.25 -10.15 13.00
C PHE A 45 -0.29 -8.77 12.60
N ILE A 46 -0.64 -7.99 13.61
CA ILE A 46 -0.82 -6.55 13.56
C ILE A 46 -0.04 -5.91 14.71
N GLN A 47 0.51 -4.73 14.47
CA GLN A 47 1.20 -3.92 15.48
C GLN A 47 0.35 -2.69 15.78
N VAL A 48 -0.14 -2.57 17.01
CA VAL A 48 -0.89 -1.38 17.46
C VAL A 48 -0.18 -0.79 18.67
N GLY A 49 0.29 0.42 18.52
CA GLY A 49 1.18 1.03 19.51
C GLY A 49 2.46 0.20 19.66
N SER A 50 2.78 -0.14 20.89
CA SER A 50 3.91 -1.02 21.23
C SER A 50 3.52 -2.51 21.35
N THR A 51 2.26 -2.85 21.15
CA THR A 51 1.76 -4.22 21.34
C THR A 51 1.63 -4.93 20.00
N GLN A 52 2.21 -6.11 19.91
CA GLN A 52 2.04 -7.02 18.79
C GLN A 52 0.90 -8.00 19.09
N TYR A 53 -0.04 -8.12 18.17
CA TYR A 53 -1.14 -9.06 18.20
C TYR A 53 -0.95 -10.08 17.09
N VAL A 54 -1.16 -11.36 17.39
CA VAL A 54 -0.92 -12.46 16.45
C VAL A 54 -2.18 -13.32 16.33
N SER A 55 -2.47 -13.78 15.11
CA SER A 55 -3.56 -14.72 14.85
C SER A 55 -3.03 -16.15 14.74
N GLY A 56 -3.93 -17.14 14.95
CA GLY A 56 -3.61 -18.56 14.77
C GLY A 56 -2.90 -19.24 15.93
N ILE A 57 -2.86 -18.62 17.12
CA ILE A 57 -2.22 -19.21 18.31
C ILE A 57 -3.10 -20.28 18.97
N GLU A 58 -4.41 -20.19 18.79
CA GLU A 58 -5.38 -21.16 19.31
C GLU A 58 -6.41 -21.49 18.23
N ALA A 59 -7.02 -22.67 18.31
CA ALA A 59 -8.07 -23.07 17.39
C ALA A 59 -9.21 -22.05 17.43
N ASP A 60 -9.40 -21.36 16.31
CA ASP A 60 -10.21 -20.18 16.22
C ASP A 60 -11.68 -20.49 16.44
N SER A 61 -12.24 -19.91 17.48
CA SER A 61 -13.68 -19.66 17.50
C SER A 61 -13.96 -18.69 16.35
N VAL A 62 -14.82 -19.09 15.44
CA VAL A 62 -15.24 -18.24 14.33
C VAL A 62 -15.95 -17.01 14.92
N LEU A 63 -15.28 -15.86 14.83
CA LEU A 63 -15.84 -14.59 15.28
C LEU A 63 -17.01 -14.20 14.37
N GLN A 64 -18.13 -13.84 14.99
CA GLN A 64 -19.30 -13.38 14.27
C GLN A 64 -19.34 -11.84 14.16
N GLU A 65 -20.02 -11.32 13.14
CA GLU A 65 -20.19 -9.88 12.94
C GLU A 65 -20.77 -9.16 14.16
N SER A 66 -21.68 -9.81 14.87
CA SER A 66 -22.32 -9.26 16.07
C SER A 66 -21.36 -9.09 17.25
N GLU A 67 -20.20 -9.73 17.21
CA GLU A 67 -19.17 -9.68 18.25
C GLU A 67 -18.16 -8.56 18.01
N LEU A 68 -18.23 -7.89 16.85
CA LEU A 68 -17.39 -6.73 16.57
C LEU A 68 -17.84 -5.52 17.38
N GLY A 69 -16.88 -4.90 18.04
CA GLY A 69 -16.99 -3.60 18.67
C GLY A 69 -16.66 -2.46 17.71
N PRO A 70 -16.40 -1.27 18.24
CA PRO A 70 -16.02 -0.11 17.44
C PRO A 70 -14.64 -0.30 16.80
N VAL A 71 -14.36 0.52 15.79
CA VAL A 71 -13.01 0.60 15.20
C VAL A 71 -12.03 1.14 16.24
N TYR A 72 -10.97 0.39 16.48
CA TYR A 72 -9.92 0.75 17.44
C TYR A 72 -8.74 1.46 16.78
N ALA A 73 -8.34 0.98 15.60
CA ALA A 73 -7.23 1.51 14.84
C ALA A 73 -7.38 1.17 13.34
N HIS A 74 -6.46 1.65 12.53
CA HIS A 74 -6.36 1.29 11.11
C HIS A 74 -4.94 0.82 10.80
N VAL A 75 -4.82 -0.14 9.88
CA VAL A 75 -3.54 -0.53 9.33
C VAL A 75 -2.96 0.64 8.55
N LYS A 76 -1.67 0.92 8.75
CA LYS A 76 -0.93 1.99 8.08
C LYS A 76 0.01 1.45 7.00
N PHE A 77 0.57 0.25 7.22
CA PHE A 77 1.55 -0.34 6.34
C PHE A 77 1.47 -1.87 6.34
N LYS A 78 1.55 -2.46 5.16
CA LYS A 78 1.63 -3.91 4.96
C LYS A 78 3.09 -4.31 4.78
N VAL A 79 3.60 -5.17 5.64
CA VAL A 79 5.02 -5.56 5.61
C VAL A 79 5.32 -6.66 4.60
N ASP A 80 4.40 -7.59 4.39
CA ASP A 80 4.60 -8.67 3.42
C ASP A 80 4.78 -8.12 2.00
N GLY A 81 5.85 -8.53 1.35
CA GLY A 81 6.22 -8.05 0.02
C GLY A 81 6.77 -6.62 -0.05
N ASN A 82 6.80 -5.87 1.05
CA ASN A 82 7.24 -4.47 1.09
C ASN A 82 8.51 -4.24 1.93
N ILE A 83 8.96 -5.27 2.65
CA ILE A 83 10.18 -5.22 3.46
C ILE A 83 11.23 -6.14 2.85
N CYS A 84 12.40 -5.57 2.56
CA CYS A 84 13.55 -6.30 2.04
C CYS A 84 14.67 -6.46 3.08
N ASP A 85 14.57 -5.73 4.19
CA ASP A 85 15.58 -5.74 5.24
C ASP A 85 15.12 -6.65 6.39
N PRO A 86 15.85 -7.75 6.67
CA PRO A 86 15.51 -8.65 7.77
C PRO A 86 15.67 -8.00 9.16
N SER A 87 16.35 -6.85 9.25
CA SER A 87 16.49 -6.07 10.49
C SER A 87 15.36 -5.08 10.71
N TYR A 88 14.33 -5.08 9.87
CA TYR A 88 13.19 -4.17 9.99
C TYR A 88 12.52 -4.31 11.36
N LYS A 89 12.30 -3.18 12.01
CA LYS A 89 11.59 -3.11 13.29
C LYS A 89 10.15 -2.67 13.07
N LEU A 90 9.22 -3.44 13.61
CA LEU A 90 7.79 -3.15 13.52
C LEU A 90 7.45 -1.80 14.15
N LYS A 91 6.52 -1.11 13.52
CA LYS A 91 6.01 0.20 13.95
C LYS A 91 4.51 0.13 14.15
N ASP A 92 3.97 1.09 14.89
CA ASP A 92 2.54 1.27 15.04
C ASP A 92 1.83 1.33 13.69
N GLY A 93 0.81 0.49 13.51
CA GLY A 93 0.04 0.36 12.29
C GLY A 93 0.58 -0.65 11.27
N ASP A 94 1.70 -1.31 11.56
CA ASP A 94 2.20 -2.38 10.70
C ASP A 94 1.33 -3.62 10.81
N ALA A 95 1.10 -4.28 9.68
CA ALA A 95 0.43 -5.57 9.62
C ALA A 95 1.16 -6.50 8.64
N ALA A 96 1.13 -7.80 8.90
CA ALA A 96 1.75 -8.76 8.00
C ALA A 96 1.05 -8.77 6.63
N PHE A 97 -0.24 -9.02 6.62
CA PHE A 97 -1.00 -9.31 5.39
C PHE A 97 -2.18 -8.37 5.14
N LEU A 98 -2.56 -7.54 6.10
CA LEU A 98 -3.65 -6.58 5.94
C LEU A 98 -3.19 -5.35 5.15
N ASP A 99 -4.02 -4.91 4.22
CA ASP A 99 -3.74 -3.72 3.42
C ASP A 99 -3.87 -2.44 4.25
N PRO A 100 -3.12 -1.37 3.90
CA PRO A 100 -3.27 -0.06 4.51
C PRO A 100 -4.72 0.43 4.43
N GLY A 101 -5.22 1.02 5.52
CA GLY A 101 -6.59 1.49 5.63
C GLY A 101 -7.57 0.44 6.18
N THR A 102 -7.17 -0.83 6.32
CA THR A 102 -8.01 -1.86 6.93
C THR A 102 -8.36 -1.50 8.36
N PRO A 103 -9.66 -1.48 8.72
CA PRO A 103 -10.08 -1.24 10.09
C PRO A 103 -9.70 -2.39 11.02
N ILE A 104 -9.22 -2.05 12.20
CA ILE A 104 -8.96 -2.97 13.29
C ILE A 104 -10.03 -2.71 14.35
N TYR A 105 -10.80 -3.74 14.71
CA TYR A 105 -11.94 -3.63 15.59
C TYR A 105 -11.65 -4.16 16.99
N GLU A 106 -12.28 -3.56 17.98
CA GLU A 106 -12.43 -4.20 19.29
C GLU A 106 -13.34 -5.43 19.16
N VAL A 107 -13.18 -6.36 20.07
CA VAL A 107 -14.05 -7.53 20.18
C VAL A 107 -14.88 -7.40 21.46
N LYS A 108 -16.20 -7.47 21.33
CA LYS A 108 -17.10 -7.35 22.47
C LYS A 108 -16.78 -8.43 23.54
N GLY A 109 -16.72 -7.99 24.78
CA GLY A 109 -16.41 -8.87 25.91
C GLY A 109 -14.92 -9.12 26.14
N HIS A 110 -14.04 -8.53 25.31
CA HIS A 110 -12.59 -8.63 25.47
C HIS A 110 -11.95 -7.26 25.49
N PRO A 111 -11.00 -6.99 26.40
CA PRO A 111 -10.24 -5.75 26.38
C PRO A 111 -9.42 -5.62 25.09
N ALA A 112 -9.33 -4.43 24.53
CA ALA A 112 -8.52 -4.15 23.34
C ALA A 112 -7.03 -4.49 23.55
N THR A 113 -6.56 -4.43 24.78
CA THR A 113 -5.20 -4.83 25.19
C THR A 113 -4.93 -6.32 25.09
N GLU A 114 -5.97 -7.14 24.98
CA GLU A 114 -5.86 -8.60 24.91
C GLU A 114 -6.21 -9.14 23.52
N GLN A 115 -7.22 -8.56 22.88
CA GLN A 115 -7.75 -9.10 21.65
C GLN A 115 -8.33 -8.03 20.74
N LEU A 116 -8.02 -8.13 19.46
CA LEU A 116 -8.54 -7.29 18.39
C LEU A 116 -9.00 -8.19 17.23
N ALA A 117 -9.71 -7.62 16.27
CA ALA A 117 -10.13 -8.34 15.08
C ALA A 117 -10.01 -7.47 13.83
N ALA A 118 -9.79 -8.09 12.69
CA ALA A 118 -9.81 -7.43 11.38
C ALA A 118 -10.30 -8.41 10.31
N ARG A 119 -10.63 -7.87 9.12
CA ARG A 119 -11.01 -8.68 7.97
C ARG A 119 -9.79 -8.94 7.10
N LEU A 120 -9.46 -10.19 6.90
CA LEU A 120 -8.46 -10.64 5.94
C LEU A 120 -9.16 -11.45 4.86
N ASN A 121 -9.09 -11.00 3.61
CA ASN A 121 -9.75 -11.67 2.48
C ASN A 121 -11.26 -11.94 2.70
N GLY A 122 -11.96 -10.98 3.32
CA GLY A 122 -13.38 -11.09 3.62
C GLY A 122 -13.74 -11.88 4.88
N ASN A 123 -12.79 -12.54 5.52
CA ASN A 123 -13.02 -13.32 6.74
C ASN A 123 -12.61 -12.53 7.98
N LEU A 124 -13.38 -12.64 9.05
CA LEU A 124 -13.01 -12.11 10.35
C LEU A 124 -11.90 -12.94 10.97
N VAL A 125 -10.82 -12.29 11.34
CA VAL A 125 -9.66 -12.90 11.99
C VAL A 125 -9.44 -12.25 13.35
N VAL A 126 -9.25 -13.08 14.36
CA VAL A 126 -8.93 -12.66 15.71
C VAL A 126 -7.42 -12.60 15.90
N TYR A 127 -6.95 -11.51 16.49
CA TYR A 127 -5.56 -11.28 16.84
C TYR A 127 -5.43 -11.12 18.36
N LYS A 128 -4.61 -11.95 18.98
CA LYS A 128 -4.36 -11.94 20.42
C LYS A 128 -3.04 -11.26 20.75
N ALA A 129 -3.04 -10.43 21.79
CA ALA A 129 -1.85 -9.73 22.24
C ALA A 129 -0.77 -10.74 22.66
N MET A 130 0.45 -10.54 22.18
CA MET A 130 1.61 -11.29 22.61
C MET A 130 2.07 -10.78 23.98
N PRO A 131 2.36 -11.69 24.93
CA PRO A 131 2.91 -11.26 26.20
C PRO A 131 4.26 -10.57 26.00
N VAL A 132 4.43 -9.43 26.64
CA VAL A 132 5.74 -8.75 26.68
C VAL A 132 6.68 -9.65 27.53
N ARG A 133 7.77 -10.09 26.91
CA ARG A 133 8.84 -10.84 27.61
C ARG A 133 9.86 -9.86 28.19
#